data_9cea1401f1936191ce2c9a05fe4b7a87
#
_entry.id   9cea1401f1936191ce2c9a05fe4b7a87
#
_cell.length_a   1.000
_cell.length_b   1.000
_cell.length_c   1.000
_cell.angle_alpha   90.00
_cell.angle_beta   90.00
_cell.angle_gamma   90.00
#
_symmetry.space_group_name_H-M   'P 1'
#
loop_
_entity.id
_entity.type
_entity.pdbx_description
1 polymer ?
#
loop_
_entity_poly.entity_id
_entity_poly.type
_entity_poly.pdbx_seq_one_letter_code
_entity_poly.pdbx_strand_id
1 'polypeptide(L)'
;MNINIMPEITKLAILLAKNNVPFELVAWDCGGPTIQIASPSKENCVVDAVCHKYSYGGPNGLLEVLGSANPNCPNEDVAGWLTANEALQYFMEV
;
A
#
# COMPACT_ATOMS: atom_id res chain seq x y z
N MET A 1 -16.83 -14.94 -6.34
CA MET A 1 -16.62 -13.81 -5.44
C MET A 1 -16.62 -12.51 -6.22
N ASN A 2 -17.32 -11.52 -5.72
CA ASN A 2 -17.36 -10.21 -6.36
C ASN A 2 -16.11 -9.42 -5.97
N ILE A 3 -15.33 -8.97 -6.96
CA ILE A 3 -14.11 -8.22 -6.72
C ILE A 3 -14.37 -6.91 -5.93
N ASN A 4 -15.58 -6.36 -6.04
CA ASN A 4 -15.92 -5.12 -5.35
C ASN A 4 -15.96 -5.25 -3.82
N ILE A 5 -16.00 -6.47 -3.29
CA ILE A 5 -15.98 -6.70 -1.84
C ILE A 5 -14.60 -7.06 -1.32
N MET A 6 -13.58 -7.10 -2.19
CA MET A 6 -12.21 -7.35 -1.76
C MET A 6 -11.67 -6.13 -1.00
N PRO A 7 -10.90 -6.35 0.06
CA PRO A 7 -10.16 -5.25 0.70
C PRO A 7 -9.26 -4.54 -0.30
N GLU A 8 -9.09 -3.24 -0.13
CA GLU A 8 -8.25 -2.45 -1.03
C GLU A 8 -6.81 -2.95 -1.07
N ILE A 9 -6.29 -3.44 0.07
CA ILE A 9 -4.92 -3.98 0.11
C ILE A 9 -4.78 -5.21 -0.78
N THR A 10 -5.81 -6.05 -0.84
CA THR A 10 -5.81 -7.22 -1.72
C THR A 10 -5.90 -6.81 -3.18
N LYS A 11 -6.75 -5.83 -3.49
CA LYS A 11 -6.85 -5.29 -4.85
C LYS A 11 -5.51 -4.72 -5.31
N LEU A 12 -4.80 -4.03 -4.42
CA LEU A 12 -3.50 -3.47 -4.76
C LEU A 12 -2.48 -4.56 -5.10
N ALA A 13 -2.44 -5.63 -4.32
CA ALA A 13 -1.54 -6.74 -4.60
C ALA A 13 -1.81 -7.34 -5.98
N ILE A 14 -3.07 -7.51 -6.35
CA ILE A 14 -3.46 -8.01 -7.67
C ILE A 14 -3.03 -7.05 -8.77
N LEU A 15 -3.24 -5.75 -8.57
CA LEU A 15 -2.86 -4.74 -9.55
C LEU A 15 -1.35 -4.67 -9.76
N LEU A 16 -0.58 -4.78 -8.68
CA LEU A 16 0.88 -4.80 -8.77
C LEU A 16 1.36 -6.02 -9.56
N ALA A 17 0.79 -7.19 -9.29
CA ALA A 17 1.13 -8.40 -10.01
C ALA A 17 0.80 -8.26 -11.50
N LYS A 18 -0.34 -7.70 -11.83
CA LYS A 18 -0.75 -7.49 -13.22
C LYS A 18 0.15 -6.51 -13.97
N ASN A 19 0.74 -5.56 -13.26
CA ASN A 19 1.61 -4.55 -13.86
C ASN A 19 3.09 -4.92 -13.74
N ASN A 20 3.39 -6.13 -13.32
CA ASN A 20 4.76 -6.63 -13.17
C ASN A 20 5.61 -5.79 -12.21
N VAL A 21 4.99 -5.18 -11.23
CA VAL A 21 5.69 -4.42 -10.19
C VAL A 21 6.12 -5.40 -9.10
N PRO A 22 7.41 -5.51 -8.81
CA PRO A 22 7.87 -6.43 -7.75
C PRO A 22 7.40 -5.93 -6.38
N PHE A 23 6.98 -6.86 -5.53
CA PHE A 23 6.57 -6.55 -4.16
C PHE A 23 6.65 -7.80 -3.28
N GLU A 24 6.64 -7.56 -1.99
CA GLU A 24 6.62 -8.62 -0.99
C GLU A 24 5.52 -8.33 0.01
N LEU A 25 4.79 -9.37 0.41
CA LEU A 25 3.79 -9.25 1.47
C LEU A 25 4.47 -9.50 2.81
N VAL A 26 4.30 -8.56 3.73
CA VAL A 26 4.89 -8.64 5.06
C VAL A 26 3.77 -8.65 6.08
N ALA A 27 3.70 -9.71 6.88
CA ALA A 27 2.68 -9.82 7.93
C ALA A 27 3.24 -9.31 9.25
N TRP A 28 2.44 -8.50 9.95
CA TRP A 28 2.81 -8.02 11.28
C TRP A 28 1.56 -7.63 12.04
N ASP A 29 1.72 -7.20 13.28
CA ASP A 29 0.61 -6.82 14.14
C ASP A 29 0.69 -5.32 14.45
N CYS A 30 -0.37 -4.59 14.11
CA CYS A 30 -0.48 -3.17 14.43
C CYS A 30 -1.94 -2.90 14.81
N GLY A 31 -2.28 -3.21 16.07
CA GLY A 31 -3.66 -3.15 16.53
C GLY A 31 -4.50 -4.27 15.97
N GLY A 32 -3.87 -5.35 15.52
CA GLY A 32 -4.47 -6.51 14.89
C GLY A 32 -3.63 -7.01 13.73
N PRO A 33 -3.96 -8.17 13.16
CA PRO A 33 -3.23 -8.72 12.01
C PRO A 33 -3.22 -7.72 10.85
N THR A 34 -2.03 -7.42 10.33
CA THR A 34 -1.84 -6.43 9.27
C THR A 34 -0.95 -7.00 8.19
N ILE A 35 -1.31 -6.74 6.93
CA ILE A 35 -0.46 -7.05 5.78
C ILE A 35 0.07 -5.75 5.22
N GLN A 36 1.38 -5.67 5.10
CA GLN A 36 2.06 -4.57 4.44
C GLN A 36 2.52 -5.05 3.07
N ILE A 37 2.34 -4.23 2.06
CA ILE A 37 2.89 -4.49 0.73
C ILE A 37 4.15 -3.63 0.59
N ALA A 38 5.30 -4.27 0.52
CA ALA A 38 6.60 -3.59 0.40
C ALA A 38 7.16 -3.78 -1.01
N SER A 39 7.56 -2.71 -1.67
CA SER A 39 8.08 -2.77 -3.04
C SER A 39 9.45 -2.08 -3.12
N PRO A 40 10.41 -2.68 -3.78
CA PRO A 40 10.35 -3.98 -4.49
C PRO A 40 10.37 -5.18 -3.54
N SER A 41 10.85 -5.02 -2.32
CA SER A 41 10.91 -6.09 -1.33
C SER A 41 10.96 -5.50 0.08
N LYS A 42 10.86 -6.36 1.09
CA LYS A 42 10.98 -5.94 2.49
C LYS A 42 12.35 -5.32 2.79
N GLU A 43 13.41 -5.93 2.27
CA GLU A 43 14.78 -5.46 2.55
C GLU A 43 15.14 -4.19 1.80
N ASN A 44 14.61 -4.04 0.60
CA ASN A 44 14.92 -2.90 -0.26
C ASN A 44 13.64 -2.09 -0.53
N CYS A 45 12.88 -1.86 0.52
CA CYS A 45 11.60 -1.17 0.40
C CYS A 45 11.80 0.31 0.05
N VAL A 46 11.20 0.73 -1.04
CA VAL A 46 11.19 2.11 -1.51
C VAL A 46 9.82 2.74 -1.29
N VAL A 47 8.77 1.93 -1.43
CA VAL A 47 7.40 2.36 -1.21
C VAL A 47 6.63 1.19 -0.59
N ASP A 48 5.74 1.48 0.37
CA ASP A 48 4.91 0.45 0.96
C ASP A 48 3.48 0.95 1.19
N ALA A 49 2.56 0.01 1.31
CA ALA A 49 1.17 0.31 1.57
C ALA A 49 0.66 -0.53 2.74
N VAL A 50 -0.15 0.09 3.60
CA VAL A 50 -0.77 -0.57 4.73
C VAL A 50 -2.23 -0.14 4.88
N CYS A 51 -3.01 -0.99 5.56
CA CYS A 51 -4.36 -0.66 5.97
C CYS A 51 -4.56 -1.28 7.35
N HIS A 52 -4.51 -0.47 8.38
CA HIS A 52 -4.71 -0.94 9.75
C HIS A 52 -5.43 0.10 10.57
N LYS A 53 -5.70 -0.23 11.83
CA LYS A 53 -6.51 0.58 12.72
C LYS A 53 -5.99 2.02 12.89
N TYR A 54 -4.70 2.21 12.77
CA TYR A 54 -4.04 3.50 13.00
C TYR A 54 -3.53 4.19 11.72
N SER A 55 -3.68 3.54 10.57
CA SER A 55 -3.23 4.15 9.31
C SER A 55 -4.24 5.17 8.80
N TYR A 56 -3.77 6.09 7.99
CA TYR A 56 -4.62 7.13 7.41
C TYR A 56 -5.61 6.49 6.42
N GLY A 57 -6.88 6.51 6.78
CA GLY A 57 -7.94 5.89 6.01
C GLY A 57 -8.19 4.43 6.36
N GLY A 58 -7.31 3.81 7.18
CA GLY A 58 -7.43 2.41 7.55
C GLY A 58 -8.77 2.02 8.17
N PRO A 59 -9.30 2.79 9.13
CA PRO A 59 -10.62 2.50 9.70
C PRO A 59 -11.75 2.47 8.67
N ASN A 60 -11.58 3.13 7.53
CA ASN A 60 -12.54 3.13 6.43
C ASN A 60 -12.16 2.15 5.31
N GLY A 61 -11.17 1.28 5.56
CA GLY A 61 -10.73 0.30 4.57
C GLY A 61 -9.87 0.88 3.45
N LEU A 62 -9.43 2.12 3.58
CA LEU A 62 -8.59 2.78 2.60
C LEU A 62 -7.11 2.63 2.94
N LEU A 63 -6.25 2.87 1.96
CA LEU A 63 -4.82 2.60 2.07
C LEU A 63 -4.01 3.84 2.44
N GLU A 64 -2.96 3.60 3.20
CA GLU A 64 -1.91 4.57 3.45
C GLU A 64 -0.66 4.10 2.73
N VAL A 65 -0.07 4.97 1.93
CA VAL A 65 1.18 4.69 1.21
C VAL A 65 2.28 5.56 1.80
N LEU A 66 3.40 4.93 2.11
CA LEU A 66 4.59 5.59 2.64
C LEU A 66 5.75 5.29 1.70
N GLY A 67 6.51 6.32 1.33
CA GLY A 67 7.68 6.09 0.51
C GLY A 67 8.32 7.35 0.00
N SER A 68 9.45 7.19 -0.65
CA SER A 68 10.22 8.29 -1.23
C SER A 68 9.77 8.65 -2.65
N ALA A 69 8.61 8.19 -3.05
CA ALA A 69 8.11 8.40 -4.40
C ALA A 69 7.67 9.84 -4.68
N ASN A 70 7.57 10.67 -3.63
CA ASN A 70 7.20 12.08 -3.82
C ASN A 70 8.38 12.99 -3.48
N PRO A 71 9.22 13.33 -4.46
CA PRO A 71 10.40 14.19 -4.23
C PRO A 71 10.02 15.62 -3.85
N ASN A 72 8.76 16.02 -4.07
CA ASN A 72 8.31 17.38 -3.76
C ASN A 72 7.85 17.54 -2.31
N CYS A 73 7.72 16.45 -1.59
CA CYS A 73 7.28 16.46 -0.20
C CYS A 73 8.15 15.54 0.65
N PRO A 74 9.45 15.85 0.79
CA PRO A 74 10.39 14.94 1.46
C PRO A 74 10.06 14.69 2.94
N ASN A 75 9.28 15.56 3.57
CA ASN A 75 8.88 15.42 4.96
C ASN A 75 7.45 14.92 5.11
N GLU A 76 6.76 14.67 3.99
CA GLU A 76 5.38 14.22 3.95
C GLU A 76 5.23 13.11 2.93
N ASP A 77 6.00 12.04 3.11
CA ASP A 77 5.99 10.90 2.19
C ASP A 77 4.76 10.01 2.38
N VAL A 78 3.83 10.46 3.21
CA VAL A 78 2.65 9.67 3.55
C VAL A 78 1.44 10.19 2.80
N ALA A 79 0.78 9.31 2.05
CA ALA A 79 -0.50 9.58 1.41
C ALA A 79 -1.53 8.62 1.98
N GLY A 80 -2.68 9.14 2.41
CA GLY A 80 -3.71 8.34 3.04
C GLY A 80 -5.04 8.40 2.30
N TRP A 81 -6.01 7.62 2.81
CA TRP A 81 -7.37 7.53 2.25
C TRP A 81 -7.38 7.17 0.77
N LEU A 82 -6.49 6.25 0.37
CA LEU A 82 -6.34 5.86 -1.03
C LEU A 82 -7.09 4.57 -1.33
N THR A 83 -7.71 4.52 -2.52
CA THR A 83 -8.16 3.26 -3.10
C THR A 83 -6.94 2.53 -3.67
N ALA A 84 -7.12 1.25 -4.02
CA ALA A 84 -6.03 0.48 -4.63
C ALA A 84 -5.54 1.11 -5.93
N ASN A 85 -6.46 1.63 -6.75
CA ASN A 85 -6.10 2.27 -8.01
C ASN A 85 -5.28 3.54 -7.79
N GLU A 86 -5.62 4.32 -6.78
CA GLU A 86 -4.86 5.51 -6.43
C GLU A 86 -3.48 5.16 -5.87
N ALA A 87 -3.43 4.15 -5.00
CA ALA A 87 -2.18 3.69 -4.41
C ALA A 87 -1.22 3.12 -5.46
N LEU A 88 -1.75 2.45 -6.48
CA LEU A 88 -0.96 1.87 -7.56
C LEU A 88 -0.04 2.90 -8.21
N GLN A 89 -0.49 4.14 -8.36
CA GLN A 89 0.29 5.19 -9.01
C GLN A 89 1.63 5.42 -8.28
N TYR A 90 1.60 5.39 -6.96
CA TYR A 90 2.83 5.58 -6.16
C TYR A 90 3.83 4.46 -6.40
N PHE A 91 3.36 3.24 -6.59
CA PHE A 91 4.23 2.08 -6.86
C PHE A 91 4.77 2.10 -8.29
N MET A 92 4.00 2.63 -9.23
CA MET A 92 4.40 2.70 -10.63
C MET A 92 5.44 3.78 -10.89
N GLU A 93 5.53 4.78 -10.03
CA GLU A 93 6.44 5.92 -10.18
C GLU A 93 7.85 5.66 -9.61
N VAL A 94 8.03 4.53 -9.00
CA VAL A 94 9.32 4.19 -8.36
C VAL A 94 10.28 3.54 -9.33
#